data_9ef3097b8fd564564f66755710dfc2ce
#
_entry.id   9ef3097b8fd564564f66755710dfc2ce
#
_cell.length_a   1.000
_cell.length_b   1.000
_cell.length_c   1.000
_cell.angle_alpha   90.00
_cell.angle_beta   90.00
_cell.angle_gamma   90.00
#
_symmetry.space_group_name_H-M   'P 1'
#
loop_
_entity.id
_entity.type
_entity.pdbx_description
1 polymer ?
#
loop_
_entity_poly.entity_id
_entity_poly.type
_entity_poly.pdbx_seq_one_letter_code
_entity_poly.pdbx_strand_id
1 'polypeptide(L)'
;LHRVDRRQRQMCIRDSYFVDNIESYKLIFVDGCFDPFLSQTSHDGYDICIMSAALGKSKYSKTVKKFFNQSTDLDDSMSSLNTAFSKEGVYIHIPKNIVVKKPVEIIHFSTGNEAALMLQPRNLIVVEENSEIEIIESHQSLTVNPIFTNSVTEIFAQKNSNIDYYKIQNDVVSSSLIDNTYISQKRNSDVKVHTFSFGGKITRNNLNFFQKNESINSTMKGLTIIDFNQLVDHHTLVHHANPNCESHQDYKGIYSGKSTGVFNGKIIVDK
;
A
#
# COMPACT_ATOMS: atom_id res chain seq x y z
N LEU A 1 27.89 -13.57 18.19
CA LEU A 1 27.75 -13.58 16.72
C LEU A 1 26.41 -12.99 16.24
N HIS A 2 25.25 -13.40 16.80
CA HIS A 2 23.92 -12.91 16.37
C HIS A 2 23.71 -11.40 16.57
N ARG A 3 24.33 -10.77 17.55
CA ARG A 3 24.11 -9.35 17.88
C ARG A 3 24.83 -8.39 16.95
N VAL A 4 26.00 -8.79 16.45
CA VAL A 4 26.82 -8.01 15.49
C VAL A 4 26.16 -8.04 14.11
N ASP A 5 25.71 -9.21 13.68
CA ASP A 5 25.03 -9.42 12.39
C ASP A 5 23.73 -8.62 12.28
N ARG A 6 22.95 -8.51 13.36
CA ARG A 6 21.71 -7.71 13.41
C ARG A 6 21.98 -6.21 13.26
N ARG A 7 23.02 -5.67 13.93
CA ARG A 7 23.39 -4.25 13.81
C ARG A 7 23.94 -3.91 12.41
N GLN A 8 24.71 -4.80 11.84
CA GLN A 8 25.31 -4.61 10.52
C GLN A 8 24.23 -4.68 9.42
N ARG A 9 23.25 -5.58 9.53
CA ARG A 9 22.06 -5.59 8.65
C ARG A 9 21.23 -4.33 8.80
N GLN A 10 21.01 -3.84 10.01
CA GLN A 10 20.28 -2.58 10.27
C GLN A 10 20.97 -1.38 9.64
N MET A 11 22.31 -1.33 9.65
CA MET A 11 23.07 -0.25 9.02
C MET A 11 22.98 -0.32 7.48
N CYS A 12 23.12 -1.50 6.89
CA CYS A 12 22.98 -1.68 5.44
C CYS A 12 21.55 -1.36 4.94
N ILE A 13 20.53 -1.75 5.69
CA ILE A 13 19.13 -1.43 5.37
C ILE A 13 18.91 0.08 5.39
N ARG A 14 19.44 0.77 6.40
CA ARG A 14 19.27 2.21 6.55
C ARG A 14 19.87 3.01 5.39
N ASP A 15 21.03 2.59 4.88
CA ASP A 15 21.80 3.39 3.94
C ASP A 15 21.49 3.09 2.46
N SER A 16 20.77 1.99 2.16
CA SER A 16 20.60 1.53 0.76
C SER A 16 19.16 1.49 0.26
N TYR A 17 18.16 1.55 1.15
CA TYR A 17 16.76 1.28 0.77
C TYR A 17 15.78 2.38 1.16
N PHE A 18 16.22 3.42 1.84
CA PHE A 18 15.40 4.58 2.08
C PHE A 18 15.48 5.54 0.89
N VAL A 19 14.42 6.29 0.69
CA VAL A 19 14.45 7.37 -0.29
C VAL A 19 15.39 8.45 0.25
N ASP A 20 16.54 8.63 -0.41
CA ASP A 20 17.56 9.58 0.02
C ASP A 20 17.01 11.01 0.06
N ASN A 21 17.43 11.76 1.08
CA ASN A 21 17.12 13.19 1.27
C ASN A 21 15.64 13.52 1.52
N ILE A 22 14.80 12.53 1.83
CA ILE A 22 13.42 12.77 2.26
C ILE A 22 13.31 12.54 3.77
N GLU A 23 12.92 13.58 4.51
CA GLU A 23 12.56 13.47 5.91
C GLU A 23 11.13 12.93 6.00
N SER A 24 10.94 11.72 6.51
CA SER A 24 9.67 10.98 6.51
C SER A 24 9.39 10.32 7.87
N TYR A 25 8.12 10.02 8.12
CA TYR A 25 7.75 9.01 9.13
C TYR A 25 7.98 7.62 8.54
N LYS A 26 8.59 6.72 9.32
CA LYS A 26 8.97 5.40 8.81
C LYS A 26 8.26 4.29 9.59
N LEU A 27 7.55 3.43 8.86
CA LEU A 27 6.98 2.19 9.39
C LEU A 27 7.66 1.02 8.68
N ILE A 28 8.55 0.33 9.37
CA ILE A 28 9.39 -0.71 8.81
C ILE A 28 8.96 -2.07 9.32
N PHE A 29 8.75 -2.97 8.38
CA PHE A 29 8.41 -4.36 8.62
C PHE A 29 9.50 -5.27 8.08
N VAL A 30 9.92 -6.24 8.87
CA VAL A 30 10.89 -7.27 8.48
C VAL A 30 10.20 -8.62 8.61
N ASP A 31 10.09 -9.36 7.50
CA ASP A 31 9.37 -10.63 7.41
C ASP A 31 7.94 -10.53 7.98
N GLY A 32 7.25 -9.42 7.69
CA GLY A 32 5.90 -9.14 8.15
C GLY A 32 5.79 -8.70 9.62
N CYS A 33 6.88 -8.56 10.33
CA CYS A 33 6.91 -8.10 11.72
C CYS A 33 7.41 -6.65 11.80
N PHE A 34 6.70 -5.82 12.56
CA PHE A 34 7.12 -4.43 12.80
C PHE A 34 8.46 -4.35 13.54
N ASP A 35 9.38 -3.53 13.03
CA ASP A 35 10.66 -3.24 13.69
C ASP A 35 10.63 -1.84 14.32
N PRO A 36 10.47 -1.73 15.66
CA PRO A 36 10.39 -0.44 16.34
C PRO A 36 11.72 0.31 16.39
N PHE A 37 12.86 -0.35 16.14
CA PHE A 37 14.18 0.29 16.18
C PHE A 37 14.51 1.01 14.88
N LEU A 38 13.95 0.55 13.77
CA LEU A 38 14.09 1.15 12.45
C LEU A 38 12.98 2.15 12.14
N SER A 39 11.89 2.12 12.90
CA SER A 39 10.67 2.89 12.62
C SER A 39 10.62 4.20 13.41
N GLN A 40 9.95 5.18 12.80
CA GLN A 40 9.54 6.45 13.42
C GLN A 40 8.04 6.61 13.28
N THR A 41 7.31 6.39 14.36
CA THR A 41 5.86 6.62 14.43
C THR A 41 5.57 8.03 14.89
N SER A 42 4.36 8.53 14.64
CA SER A 42 3.89 9.82 15.16
C SER A 42 2.51 9.71 15.76
N HIS A 43 2.28 10.51 16.81
CA HIS A 43 1.00 10.67 17.47
C HIS A 43 0.67 12.16 17.76
N ASP A 44 1.39 13.08 17.11
CA ASP A 44 1.27 14.52 17.29
C ASP A 44 0.15 15.08 16.40
N GLY A 45 -1.07 15.04 16.93
CA GLY A 45 -2.27 15.53 16.23
C GLY A 45 -2.85 14.57 15.18
N TYR A 46 -2.13 13.51 14.82
CA TYR A 46 -2.57 12.41 13.96
C TYR A 46 -1.90 11.10 14.36
N ASP A 47 -2.47 9.99 13.90
CA ASP A 47 -2.00 8.66 14.30
C ASP A 47 -1.37 7.93 13.12
N ILE A 48 -0.08 7.62 13.23
CA ILE A 48 0.68 6.78 12.30
C ILE A 48 1.29 5.66 13.14
N CYS A 49 0.73 4.46 13.09
CA CYS A 49 1.15 3.33 13.90
C CYS A 49 0.83 1.98 13.24
N ILE A 50 1.11 0.89 13.94
CA ILE A 50 0.80 -0.47 13.48
C ILE A 50 -0.65 -0.86 13.79
N MET A 51 -1.21 -1.75 12.98
CA MET A 51 -2.60 -2.19 13.08
C MET A 51 -2.89 -2.89 14.42
N SER A 52 -1.98 -3.73 14.91
CA SER A 52 -2.14 -4.40 16.22
C SER A 52 -2.27 -3.41 17.38
N ALA A 53 -1.52 -2.29 17.33
CA ALA A 53 -1.64 -1.22 18.31
C ALA A 53 -2.99 -0.48 18.20
N ALA A 54 -3.51 -0.31 16.98
CA ALA A 54 -4.81 0.31 16.75
C ALA A 54 -5.97 -0.58 17.23
N LEU A 55 -5.89 -1.87 16.98
CA LEU A 55 -6.89 -2.85 17.45
C LEU A 55 -6.91 -2.99 18.99
N GLY A 56 -5.74 -2.89 19.63
CA GLY A 56 -5.59 -3.07 21.08
C GLY A 56 -5.96 -1.84 21.93
N LYS A 57 -6.06 -0.64 21.34
CA LYS A 57 -6.30 0.60 22.11
C LYS A 57 -7.74 1.09 21.94
N SER A 58 -8.45 1.34 23.04
CA SER A 58 -9.83 1.86 23.04
C SER A 58 -9.97 3.20 22.30
N LYS A 59 -8.93 4.03 22.29
CA LYS A 59 -8.86 5.31 21.55
C LYS A 59 -9.23 5.14 20.06
N TYR A 60 -8.77 4.06 19.43
CA TYR A 60 -8.96 3.82 18.00
C TYR A 60 -10.20 2.98 17.67
N SER A 61 -10.79 2.34 18.68
CA SER A 61 -11.89 1.38 18.50
C SER A 61 -13.04 1.92 17.67
N LYS A 62 -13.42 3.20 17.83
CA LYS A 62 -14.50 3.82 17.07
C LYS A 62 -14.16 3.94 15.57
N THR A 63 -12.95 4.39 15.23
CA THR A 63 -12.49 4.55 13.86
C THR A 63 -12.30 3.19 13.20
N VAL A 64 -11.63 2.26 13.88
CA VAL A 64 -11.40 0.92 13.35
C VAL A 64 -12.73 0.21 13.08
N LYS A 65 -13.68 0.18 14.04
CA LYS A 65 -14.99 -0.43 13.82
C LYS A 65 -15.80 0.19 12.68
N LYS A 66 -15.60 1.48 12.42
CA LYS A 66 -16.32 2.20 11.36
C LYS A 66 -15.77 1.90 9.97
N PHE A 67 -14.47 1.68 9.84
CA PHE A 67 -13.80 1.67 8.54
C PHE A 67 -13.15 0.31 8.18
N PHE A 68 -12.65 -0.44 9.14
CA PHE A 68 -11.96 -1.70 8.87
C PHE A 68 -12.91 -2.77 8.29
N ASN A 69 -12.53 -3.42 7.21
CA ASN A 69 -13.33 -4.38 6.43
C ASN A 69 -14.63 -3.77 5.83
N GLN A 70 -14.65 -2.46 5.55
CA GLN A 70 -15.85 -1.81 4.98
C GLN A 70 -15.77 -1.58 3.48
N SER A 71 -14.59 -1.64 2.90
CA SER A 71 -14.39 -1.48 1.45
C SER A 71 -13.89 -2.74 0.76
N THR A 72 -13.40 -3.70 1.53
CA THR A 72 -12.85 -4.96 1.02
C THR A 72 -13.94 -5.80 0.36
N ASP A 73 -13.64 -6.31 -0.81
CA ASP A 73 -14.44 -7.36 -1.45
C ASP A 73 -14.10 -8.71 -0.81
N LEU A 74 -15.02 -9.23 0.00
CA LEU A 74 -14.85 -10.52 0.67
C LEU A 74 -15.13 -11.73 -0.25
N ASP A 75 -15.70 -11.51 -1.43
CA ASP A 75 -15.84 -12.54 -2.46
C ASP A 75 -14.53 -12.76 -3.22
N ASP A 76 -13.57 -11.78 -3.13
CA ASP A 76 -12.21 -11.99 -3.61
C ASP A 76 -11.44 -12.93 -2.67
N SER A 77 -11.01 -14.07 -3.21
CA SER A 77 -10.33 -15.12 -2.42
C SER A 77 -9.03 -14.65 -1.78
N MET A 78 -8.28 -13.73 -2.42
CA MET A 78 -7.02 -13.22 -1.89
C MET A 78 -7.26 -12.25 -0.74
N SER A 79 -8.28 -11.41 -0.83
CA SER A 79 -8.70 -10.54 0.27
C SER A 79 -9.23 -11.33 1.47
N SER A 80 -9.98 -12.40 1.22
CA SER A 80 -10.44 -13.32 2.25
C SER A 80 -9.30 -14.08 2.92
N LEU A 81 -8.31 -14.55 2.14
CA LEU A 81 -7.08 -15.16 2.67
C LEU A 81 -6.29 -14.18 3.54
N ASN A 82 -6.13 -12.93 3.08
CA ASN A 82 -5.47 -11.89 3.87
C ASN A 82 -6.21 -11.65 5.19
N THR A 83 -7.53 -11.51 5.14
CA THR A 83 -8.34 -11.28 6.35
C THR A 83 -8.19 -12.41 7.37
N ALA A 84 -8.07 -13.66 6.91
CA ALA A 84 -7.93 -14.83 7.80
C ALA A 84 -6.53 -14.94 8.43
N PHE A 85 -5.48 -14.51 7.73
CA PHE A 85 -4.08 -14.74 8.12
C PHE A 85 -3.27 -13.49 8.39
N SER A 86 -3.83 -12.29 8.26
CA SER A 86 -3.12 -11.05 8.57
C SER A 86 -2.73 -10.98 10.05
N LYS A 87 -1.46 -10.68 10.29
CA LYS A 87 -0.91 -10.51 11.64
C LYS A 87 -0.59 -9.07 11.96
N GLU A 88 -0.16 -8.31 10.95
CA GLU A 88 0.29 -6.95 11.13
C GLU A 88 0.02 -6.11 9.88
N GLY A 89 0.12 -4.81 10.03
CA GLY A 89 -0.03 -3.81 8.98
C GLY A 89 -0.01 -2.41 9.56
N VAL A 90 -0.44 -1.46 8.75
CA VAL A 90 -0.40 -0.05 9.10
C VAL A 90 -1.78 0.49 9.42
N TYR A 91 -1.85 1.31 10.46
CA TYR A 91 -2.99 2.16 10.77
C TYR A 91 -2.57 3.62 10.67
N ILE A 92 -3.18 4.35 9.74
CA ILE A 92 -3.00 5.78 9.57
C ILE A 92 -4.36 6.46 9.73
N HIS A 93 -4.45 7.41 10.65
CA HIS A 93 -5.64 8.24 10.81
C HIS A 93 -5.24 9.71 10.90
N ILE A 94 -5.66 10.47 9.90
CA ILE A 94 -5.42 11.90 9.82
C ILE A 94 -6.74 12.61 10.14
N PRO A 95 -6.84 13.30 11.28
CA PRO A 95 -8.03 14.06 11.68
C PRO A 95 -8.31 15.23 10.73
N LYS A 96 -9.49 15.82 10.87
CA LYS A 96 -9.93 16.96 10.05
C LYS A 96 -8.97 18.14 10.09
N ASN A 97 -8.82 18.80 8.93
CA ASN A 97 -8.06 20.04 8.76
C ASN A 97 -6.56 19.89 9.07
N ILE A 98 -5.99 18.72 8.84
CA ILE A 98 -4.57 18.43 9.04
C ILE A 98 -3.89 18.19 7.68
N VAL A 99 -2.81 18.92 7.42
CA VAL A 99 -1.87 18.65 6.34
C VAL A 99 -0.62 18.03 6.94
N VAL A 100 -0.35 16.76 6.60
CA VAL A 100 0.84 16.05 7.07
C VAL A 100 2.04 16.53 6.25
N LYS A 101 2.99 17.18 6.91
CA LYS A 101 4.12 17.85 6.24
C LYS A 101 5.20 16.92 5.71
N LYS A 102 5.34 15.74 6.31
CA LYS A 102 6.35 14.75 5.95
C LYS A 102 5.64 13.52 5.39
N PRO A 103 6.10 12.93 4.29
CA PRO A 103 5.53 11.69 3.79
C PRO A 103 5.67 10.56 4.81
N VAL A 104 4.80 9.56 4.67
CA VAL A 104 4.87 8.33 5.45
C VAL A 104 5.46 7.24 4.57
N GLU A 105 6.64 6.76 4.92
CA GLU A 105 7.26 5.60 4.28
C GLU A 105 6.85 4.31 5.02
N ILE A 106 6.24 3.39 4.29
CA ILE A 106 5.93 2.03 4.72
C ILE A 106 6.86 1.10 3.95
N ILE A 107 7.75 0.42 4.64
CA ILE A 107 8.77 -0.40 3.99
C ILE A 107 8.68 -1.84 4.48
N HIS A 108 8.44 -2.75 3.55
CA HIS A 108 8.39 -4.19 3.79
C HIS A 108 9.68 -4.84 3.30
N PHE A 109 10.53 -5.25 4.24
CA PHE A 109 11.72 -6.06 3.96
C PHE A 109 11.42 -7.53 4.13
N SER A 110 11.83 -8.32 3.16
CA SER A 110 11.75 -9.78 3.20
C SER A 110 13.15 -10.37 3.21
N THR A 111 13.56 -10.94 4.34
CA THR A 111 14.91 -11.50 4.52
C THR A 111 14.98 -12.98 4.18
N GLY A 112 13.84 -13.69 4.25
CA GLY A 112 13.71 -15.08 3.82
C GLY A 112 14.69 -16.03 4.51
N ASN A 113 14.85 -15.94 5.83
CA ASN A 113 15.68 -16.87 6.59
C ASN A 113 15.13 -18.30 6.54
N GLU A 114 13.89 -18.49 6.16
CA GLU A 114 13.21 -19.78 5.96
C GLU A 114 13.05 -20.07 4.47
N ALA A 115 12.83 -21.33 4.12
CA ALA A 115 12.80 -21.80 2.73
C ALA A 115 11.69 -21.16 1.87
N ALA A 116 10.58 -20.77 2.47
CA ALA A 116 9.49 -20.04 1.83
C ALA A 116 8.79 -19.15 2.86
N LEU A 117 8.43 -17.93 2.45
CA LEU A 117 7.78 -16.97 3.33
C LEU A 117 6.45 -16.52 2.72
N MET A 118 5.39 -16.50 3.54
CA MET A 118 4.08 -15.94 3.18
C MET A 118 3.77 -14.74 4.07
N LEU A 119 3.55 -13.58 3.46
CA LEU A 119 3.27 -12.31 4.12
C LEU A 119 1.84 -11.85 3.79
N GLN A 120 1.14 -11.34 4.80
CA GLN A 120 -0.26 -10.89 4.68
C GLN A 120 -0.43 -9.49 5.32
N PRO A 121 0.21 -8.43 4.77
CA PRO A 121 0.03 -7.07 5.31
C PRO A 121 -1.42 -6.63 5.18
N ARG A 122 -1.95 -5.97 6.24
CA ARG A 122 -3.32 -5.45 6.27
C ARG A 122 -3.34 -4.00 6.72
N ASN A 123 -3.60 -3.07 5.82
CA ASN A 123 -3.48 -1.64 6.07
C ASN A 123 -4.85 -0.96 6.12
N LEU A 124 -5.01 0.00 7.03
CA LEU A 124 -6.16 0.90 7.11
C LEU A 124 -5.68 2.35 7.14
N ILE A 125 -6.10 3.13 6.15
CA ILE A 125 -5.76 4.54 6.00
C ILE A 125 -7.05 5.35 5.98
N VAL A 126 -7.21 6.25 6.93
CA VAL A 126 -8.38 7.12 7.03
C VAL A 126 -7.91 8.58 7.03
N VAL A 127 -8.28 9.34 6.00
CA VAL A 127 -7.98 10.76 5.88
C VAL A 127 -9.27 11.54 5.96
N GLU A 128 -9.44 12.25 7.07
CA GLU A 128 -10.67 12.98 7.38
C GLU A 128 -10.80 14.25 6.52
N GLU A 129 -11.90 14.98 6.71
CA GLU A 129 -12.27 16.17 5.92
C GLU A 129 -11.19 17.26 5.91
N ASN A 130 -10.90 17.84 4.74
CA ASN A 130 -9.93 18.91 4.50
C ASN A 130 -8.49 18.53 4.92
N SER A 131 -8.10 17.28 4.81
CA SER A 131 -6.79 16.81 5.24
C SER A 131 -6.00 16.23 4.08
N GLU A 132 -4.68 16.21 4.22
CA GLU A 132 -3.75 15.83 3.17
C GLU A 132 -2.63 14.95 3.72
N ILE A 133 -2.24 13.93 2.94
CA ILE A 133 -1.12 13.03 3.25
C ILE A 133 -0.48 12.50 1.98
N GLU A 134 0.83 12.32 2.05
CA GLU A 134 1.64 11.59 1.07
C GLU A 134 2.16 10.29 1.70
N ILE A 135 2.03 9.17 0.99
CA ILE A 135 2.43 7.84 1.45
C ILE A 135 3.30 7.17 0.39
N ILE A 136 4.41 6.59 0.82
CA ILE A 136 5.30 5.80 -0.02
C ILE A 136 5.37 4.39 0.57
N GLU A 137 4.79 3.41 -0.10
CA GLU A 137 4.89 2.00 0.31
C GLU A 137 5.83 1.25 -0.62
N SER A 138 6.77 0.52 -0.04
CA SER A 138 7.73 -0.25 -0.81
C SER A 138 7.88 -1.68 -0.32
N HIS A 139 8.04 -2.61 -1.28
CA HIS A 139 8.36 -4.01 -1.06
C HIS A 139 9.76 -4.30 -1.59
N GLN A 140 10.64 -4.81 -0.72
CA GLN A 140 12.07 -5.03 -1.00
C GLN A 140 12.49 -6.42 -0.49
N SER A 141 13.00 -7.25 -1.38
CA SER A 141 13.55 -8.57 -1.00
C SER A 141 15.05 -8.49 -0.75
N LEU A 142 15.48 -8.97 0.41
CA LEU A 142 16.89 -9.11 0.81
C LEU A 142 17.38 -10.56 0.71
N THR A 143 16.64 -11.41 0.02
CA THR A 143 16.90 -12.84 -0.16
C THR A 143 16.57 -13.27 -1.58
N VAL A 144 17.08 -14.40 -2.01
CA VAL A 144 16.71 -15.06 -3.27
C VAL A 144 15.64 -16.13 -3.08
N ASN A 145 15.25 -16.42 -1.83
CA ASN A 145 14.23 -17.42 -1.52
C ASN A 145 12.85 -16.98 -1.99
N PRO A 146 11.95 -17.91 -2.32
CA PRO A 146 10.59 -17.58 -2.73
C PRO A 146 9.80 -16.87 -1.61
N ILE A 147 9.16 -15.77 -1.98
CA ILE A 147 8.28 -15.00 -1.10
C ILE A 147 6.94 -14.85 -1.78
N PHE A 148 5.87 -15.07 -1.04
CA PHE A 148 4.53 -14.71 -1.45
C PHE A 148 3.96 -13.65 -0.53
N THR A 149 3.74 -12.46 -1.07
CA THR A 149 3.08 -11.35 -0.37
C THR A 149 1.68 -11.17 -0.92
N ASN A 150 0.68 -11.18 -0.04
CA ASN A 150 -0.69 -10.85 -0.36
C ASN A 150 -1.13 -9.69 0.53
N SER A 151 -1.06 -8.48 -0.01
CA SER A 151 -1.35 -7.23 0.68
C SER A 151 -2.79 -6.79 0.46
N VAL A 152 -3.43 -6.26 1.50
CA VAL A 152 -4.73 -5.60 1.39
C VAL A 152 -4.68 -4.25 2.10
N THR A 153 -5.02 -3.19 1.36
CA THR A 153 -5.07 -1.83 1.85
C THR A 153 -6.44 -1.22 1.64
N GLU A 154 -7.05 -0.71 2.71
CA GLU A 154 -8.29 0.07 2.65
C GLU A 154 -7.98 1.55 2.89
N ILE A 155 -8.42 2.41 1.96
CA ILE A 155 -8.24 3.86 2.01
C ILE A 155 -9.60 4.54 2.03
N PHE A 156 -9.82 5.40 3.03
CA PHE A 156 -11.03 6.21 3.15
C PHE A 156 -10.67 7.69 3.04
N ALA A 157 -10.88 8.26 1.86
CA ALA A 157 -10.71 9.67 1.57
C ALA A 157 -12.02 10.41 1.85
N GLN A 158 -12.09 11.18 2.94
CA GLN A 158 -13.27 11.93 3.30
C GLN A 158 -13.37 13.23 2.47
N LYS A 159 -14.41 14.01 2.68
CA LYS A 159 -14.69 15.23 1.92
C LYS A 159 -13.49 16.18 1.86
N ASN A 160 -13.16 16.70 0.67
CA ASN A 160 -12.05 17.63 0.41
C ASN A 160 -10.68 17.09 0.85
N SER A 161 -10.47 15.78 0.98
CA SER A 161 -9.17 15.23 1.34
C SER A 161 -8.31 14.97 0.10
N ASN A 162 -6.99 15.10 0.26
CA ASN A 162 -5.99 14.83 -0.77
C ASN A 162 -5.07 13.71 -0.32
N ILE A 163 -4.86 12.70 -1.17
CA ILE A 163 -3.98 11.57 -0.89
C ILE A 163 -3.11 11.30 -2.12
N ASP A 164 -1.81 11.38 -1.95
CA ASP A 164 -0.82 10.91 -2.91
C ASP A 164 -0.20 9.60 -2.39
N TYR A 165 -0.40 8.49 -3.11
CA TYR A 165 0.05 7.16 -2.70
C TYR A 165 0.97 6.55 -3.75
N TYR A 166 2.23 6.38 -3.39
CA TYR A 166 3.27 5.78 -4.22
C TYR A 166 3.51 4.34 -3.76
N LYS A 167 3.39 3.40 -4.70
CA LYS A 167 3.59 1.96 -4.48
C LYS A 167 4.78 1.50 -5.29
N ILE A 168 5.83 1.04 -4.64
CA ILE A 168 7.08 0.60 -5.26
C ILE A 168 7.30 -0.87 -4.98
N GLN A 169 7.31 -1.69 -6.02
CA GLN A 169 7.61 -3.09 -5.93
C GLN A 169 8.94 -3.36 -6.63
N ASN A 170 9.93 -3.80 -5.85
CA ASN A 170 11.28 -4.13 -6.32
C ASN A 170 11.79 -5.41 -5.66
N ASP A 171 11.01 -6.46 -5.80
CA ASP A 171 11.32 -7.77 -5.24
C ASP A 171 12.20 -8.60 -6.19
N VAL A 172 12.86 -9.61 -5.64
CA VAL A 172 13.64 -10.58 -6.44
C VAL A 172 12.72 -11.42 -7.33
N VAL A 173 13.29 -11.97 -8.39
CA VAL A 173 12.57 -12.74 -9.44
C VAL A 173 11.91 -14.05 -8.95
N SER A 174 12.13 -14.47 -7.73
CA SER A 174 11.46 -15.62 -7.09
C SER A 174 10.24 -15.22 -6.28
N SER A 175 10.02 -13.93 -6.04
CA SER A 175 8.91 -13.41 -5.24
C SER A 175 7.64 -13.21 -6.06
N SER A 176 6.48 -13.35 -5.41
CA SER A 176 5.17 -13.04 -5.98
C SER A 176 4.41 -12.08 -5.05
N LEU A 177 3.81 -11.05 -5.64
CA LEU A 177 2.99 -10.06 -4.93
C LEU A 177 1.58 -10.05 -5.53
N ILE A 178 0.56 -10.17 -4.68
CA ILE A 178 -0.82 -9.79 -4.98
C ILE A 178 -1.19 -8.65 -4.05
N ASP A 179 -1.56 -7.53 -4.62
CA ASP A 179 -1.80 -6.29 -3.90
C ASP A 179 -3.20 -5.76 -4.22
N ASN A 180 -4.09 -5.83 -3.25
CA ASN A 180 -5.46 -5.36 -3.34
C ASN A 180 -5.61 -4.04 -2.60
N THR A 181 -5.90 -2.96 -3.32
CA THR A 181 -6.15 -1.64 -2.75
C THR A 181 -7.58 -1.21 -3.02
N TYR A 182 -8.33 -0.93 -1.97
CA TYR A 182 -9.72 -0.48 -2.00
C TYR A 182 -9.81 0.96 -1.51
N ILE A 183 -10.30 1.86 -2.36
CA ILE A 183 -10.31 3.30 -2.11
C ILE A 183 -11.75 3.80 -2.15
N SER A 184 -12.25 4.25 -1.00
CA SER A 184 -13.58 4.85 -0.85
C SER A 184 -13.46 6.35 -0.75
N GLN A 185 -14.00 7.07 -1.74
CA GLN A 185 -13.89 8.52 -1.88
C GLN A 185 -15.20 9.24 -1.60
N LYS A 186 -15.09 10.36 -0.91
CA LYS A 186 -16.19 11.28 -0.62
C LYS A 186 -16.04 12.58 -1.43
N ARG A 187 -17.07 13.43 -1.38
CA ARG A 187 -17.18 14.67 -2.16
C ARG A 187 -15.90 15.49 -2.19
N ASN A 188 -15.50 15.94 -3.37
CA ASN A 188 -14.33 16.79 -3.65
C ASN A 188 -12.99 16.17 -3.18
N SER A 189 -12.91 14.87 -2.94
CA SER A 189 -11.61 14.25 -2.63
C SER A 189 -10.82 14.01 -3.89
N ASP A 190 -9.50 14.13 -3.78
CA ASP A 190 -8.53 13.80 -4.82
C ASP A 190 -7.60 12.70 -4.32
N VAL A 191 -7.58 11.57 -5.01
CA VAL A 191 -6.68 10.45 -4.67
C VAL A 191 -5.87 10.06 -5.90
N LYS A 192 -4.55 10.11 -5.74
CA LYS A 192 -3.60 9.72 -6.78
C LYS A 192 -2.83 8.49 -6.31
N VAL A 193 -2.82 7.46 -7.14
CA VAL A 193 -2.03 6.25 -6.91
C VAL A 193 -1.00 6.09 -8.03
N HIS A 194 0.27 6.01 -7.64
CA HIS A 194 1.40 5.81 -8.54
C HIS A 194 2.02 4.44 -8.26
N THR A 195 1.98 3.53 -9.23
CA THR A 195 2.47 2.16 -9.08
C THR A 195 3.74 1.94 -9.91
N PHE A 196 4.81 1.51 -9.26
CA PHE A 196 6.09 1.19 -9.88
C PHE A 196 6.38 -0.29 -9.69
N SER A 197 6.50 -1.04 -10.80
CA SER A 197 6.73 -2.49 -10.78
C SER A 197 8.02 -2.81 -11.52
N PHE A 198 9.06 -3.18 -10.75
CA PHE A 198 10.42 -3.39 -11.24
C PHE A 198 10.95 -4.81 -11.02
N GLY A 199 10.23 -5.66 -10.32
CA GLY A 199 10.74 -6.97 -9.94
C GLY A 199 9.63 -8.02 -9.79
N GLY A 200 9.98 -9.12 -9.07
CA GLY A 200 9.09 -10.23 -8.79
C GLY A 200 8.92 -11.22 -9.96
N LYS A 201 8.42 -12.40 -9.65
CA LYS A 201 8.01 -13.40 -10.63
C LYS A 201 6.63 -13.10 -11.18
N ILE A 202 5.71 -12.81 -10.28
CA ILE A 202 4.33 -12.44 -10.57
C ILE A 202 3.98 -11.25 -9.68
N THR A 203 3.57 -10.15 -10.28
CA THR A 203 3.06 -8.98 -9.57
C THR A 203 1.68 -8.66 -10.09
N ARG A 204 0.67 -8.76 -9.22
CA ARG A 204 -0.69 -8.36 -9.54
C ARG A 204 -1.12 -7.20 -8.65
N ASN A 205 -1.50 -6.10 -9.29
CA ASN A 205 -1.99 -4.90 -8.64
C ASN A 205 -3.48 -4.72 -8.96
N ASN A 206 -4.34 -4.80 -7.97
CA ASN A 206 -5.76 -4.55 -8.08
C ASN A 206 -6.08 -3.21 -7.39
N LEU A 207 -6.44 -2.18 -8.15
CA LEU A 207 -6.85 -0.88 -7.65
C LEU A 207 -8.35 -0.69 -7.86
N ASN A 208 -9.08 -0.55 -6.75
CA ASN A 208 -10.53 -0.42 -6.76
C ASN A 208 -10.93 0.94 -6.17
N PHE A 209 -11.46 1.83 -7.02
CA PHE A 209 -11.92 3.16 -6.65
C PHE A 209 -13.44 3.21 -6.60
N PHE A 210 -13.99 3.60 -5.47
CA PHE A 210 -15.43 3.78 -5.24
C PHE A 210 -15.73 5.26 -4.99
N GLN A 211 -16.17 5.95 -6.03
CA GLN A 211 -16.53 7.37 -5.99
C GLN A 211 -17.96 7.52 -5.47
N LYS A 212 -18.12 7.57 -4.15
CA LYS A 212 -19.42 7.49 -3.45
C LYS A 212 -20.17 8.82 -3.34
N ASN A 213 -19.65 9.92 -3.87
CA ASN A 213 -20.28 11.24 -3.92
C ASN A 213 -19.89 11.94 -5.23
N GLU A 214 -20.32 13.19 -5.41
CA GLU A 214 -20.02 14.02 -6.57
C GLU A 214 -18.65 14.73 -6.49
N SER A 215 -18.17 15.21 -7.63
CA SER A 215 -16.98 16.05 -7.78
C SER A 215 -15.70 15.37 -7.23
N ILE A 216 -15.51 14.11 -7.53
CA ILE A 216 -14.36 13.31 -7.07
C ILE A 216 -13.38 13.16 -8.21
N ASN A 217 -12.07 13.27 -7.90
CA ASN A 217 -11.00 12.99 -8.81
C ASN A 217 -10.19 11.77 -8.39
N SER A 218 -9.90 10.87 -9.34
CA SER A 218 -9.08 9.66 -9.13
C SER A 218 -8.03 9.58 -10.22
N THR A 219 -6.75 9.55 -9.84
CA THR A 219 -5.65 9.41 -10.79
C THR A 219 -4.88 8.11 -10.51
N MET A 220 -4.71 7.31 -11.55
CA MET A 220 -3.94 6.06 -11.51
C MET A 220 -2.82 6.13 -12.52
N LYS A 221 -1.57 6.06 -12.08
CA LYS A 221 -0.41 6.01 -12.98
C LYS A 221 0.41 4.77 -12.66
N GLY A 222 0.94 4.14 -13.70
CA GLY A 222 1.79 2.97 -13.54
C GLY A 222 3.02 3.02 -14.45
N LEU A 223 4.16 2.61 -13.91
CA LEU A 223 5.37 2.34 -14.66
C LEU A 223 5.82 0.91 -14.36
N THR A 224 5.95 0.10 -15.41
CA THR A 224 6.44 -1.27 -15.34
C THR A 224 7.74 -1.39 -16.14
N ILE A 225 8.79 -1.93 -15.51
CA ILE A 225 10.03 -2.26 -16.21
C ILE A 225 10.43 -3.67 -15.77
N ILE A 226 10.28 -4.64 -16.66
CA ILE A 226 10.49 -6.06 -16.35
C ILE A 226 11.19 -6.81 -17.48
N ASP A 227 11.84 -7.91 -17.13
CA ASP A 227 12.63 -8.75 -18.04
C ASP A 227 12.43 -10.24 -17.75
N PHE A 228 13.18 -11.10 -18.41
CA PHE A 228 13.15 -12.57 -18.27
C PHE A 228 11.74 -13.16 -18.48
N ASN A 229 11.22 -13.86 -17.45
CA ASN A 229 9.90 -14.50 -17.44
C ASN A 229 8.97 -13.83 -16.40
N GLN A 230 9.18 -12.57 -16.09
CA GLN A 230 8.38 -11.84 -15.13
C GLN A 230 7.00 -11.53 -15.70
N LEU A 231 5.99 -11.52 -14.83
CA LEU A 231 4.62 -11.13 -15.18
C LEU A 231 4.16 -10.00 -14.27
N VAL A 232 3.71 -8.91 -14.87
CA VAL A 232 3.01 -7.82 -14.16
C VAL A 232 1.62 -7.65 -14.74
N ASP A 233 0.61 -7.70 -13.86
CA ASP A 233 -0.80 -7.63 -14.18
C ASP A 233 -1.46 -6.50 -13.38
N HIS A 234 -1.86 -5.43 -14.07
CA HIS A 234 -2.57 -4.29 -13.49
C HIS A 234 -4.06 -4.39 -13.77
N HIS A 235 -4.86 -4.45 -12.72
CA HIS A 235 -6.30 -4.37 -12.78
C HIS A 235 -6.78 -3.10 -12.09
N THR A 236 -7.58 -2.30 -12.79
CA THR A 236 -8.20 -1.12 -12.22
C THR A 236 -9.72 -1.22 -12.34
N LEU A 237 -10.42 -0.89 -11.27
CA LEU A 237 -11.86 -0.71 -11.25
C LEU A 237 -12.16 0.71 -10.74
N VAL A 238 -12.91 1.47 -11.51
CA VAL A 238 -13.44 2.77 -11.06
C VAL A 238 -14.97 2.74 -11.14
N HIS A 239 -15.63 2.95 -10.02
CA HIS A 239 -17.08 3.03 -9.94
C HIS A 239 -17.52 4.47 -9.70
N HIS A 240 -18.03 5.13 -10.75
CA HIS A 240 -18.64 6.45 -10.72
C HIS A 240 -20.10 6.30 -10.31
N ALA A 241 -20.38 6.40 -9.01
CA ALA A 241 -21.74 6.27 -8.48
C ALA A 241 -22.50 7.60 -8.42
N ASN A 242 -21.86 8.71 -8.78
CA ASN A 242 -22.45 10.06 -8.71
C ASN A 242 -21.90 10.95 -9.83
N PRO A 243 -22.60 12.05 -10.19
CA PRO A 243 -22.18 12.94 -11.28
C PRO A 243 -20.92 13.75 -10.96
N ASN A 244 -20.34 14.34 -12.01
CA ASN A 244 -19.16 15.22 -11.95
C ASN A 244 -17.93 14.55 -11.32
N CYS A 245 -17.76 13.25 -11.52
CA CYS A 245 -16.60 12.51 -11.11
C CYS A 245 -15.65 12.28 -12.27
N GLU A 246 -14.36 12.40 -12.03
CA GLU A 246 -13.32 12.21 -13.03
C GLU A 246 -12.40 11.05 -12.63
N SER A 247 -11.87 10.35 -13.65
CA SER A 247 -10.83 9.34 -13.45
C SER A 247 -9.82 9.36 -14.60
N HIS A 248 -8.54 9.36 -14.25
CA HIS A 248 -7.45 9.40 -15.20
C HIS A 248 -6.55 8.19 -15.02
N GLN A 249 -6.24 7.49 -16.12
CA GLN A 249 -5.38 6.31 -16.10
C GLN A 249 -4.26 6.47 -17.12
N ASP A 250 -3.01 6.35 -16.69
CA ASP A 250 -1.82 6.38 -17.54
C ASP A 250 -0.83 5.30 -17.09
N TYR A 251 -0.74 4.22 -17.85
CA TYR A 251 0.13 3.09 -17.59
C TYR A 251 1.14 2.93 -18.73
N LYS A 252 2.42 2.89 -18.37
CA LYS A 252 3.54 2.70 -19.29
C LYS A 252 4.36 1.48 -18.88
N GLY A 253 4.90 0.77 -19.89
CA GLY A 253 5.70 -0.41 -19.61
C GLY A 253 6.85 -0.61 -20.59
N ILE A 254 7.96 -1.08 -20.08
CA ILE A 254 9.11 -1.58 -20.84
C ILE A 254 9.23 -3.07 -20.52
N TYR A 255 9.09 -3.89 -21.55
CA TYR A 255 9.07 -5.33 -21.46
C TYR A 255 10.21 -5.93 -22.28
N SER A 256 11.07 -6.73 -21.67
CA SER A 256 12.20 -7.38 -22.30
C SER A 256 12.13 -8.90 -22.13
N GLY A 257 12.93 -9.64 -22.88
CA GLY A 257 13.02 -11.09 -22.79
C GLY A 257 11.70 -11.80 -23.12
N LYS A 258 11.21 -12.59 -22.17
CA LYS A 258 9.92 -13.31 -22.24
C LYS A 258 8.92 -12.78 -21.20
N SER A 259 9.11 -11.54 -20.75
CA SER A 259 8.23 -10.93 -19.76
C SER A 259 6.84 -10.64 -20.34
N THR A 260 5.84 -10.61 -19.46
CA THR A 260 4.45 -10.40 -19.85
C THR A 260 3.85 -9.27 -19.03
N GLY A 261 3.26 -8.29 -19.72
CA GLY A 261 2.47 -7.23 -19.12
C GLY A 261 0.99 -7.41 -19.46
N VAL A 262 0.14 -7.27 -18.44
CA VAL A 262 -1.31 -7.26 -18.60
C VAL A 262 -1.86 -5.97 -18.01
N PHE A 263 -2.80 -5.36 -18.69
CA PHE A 263 -3.60 -4.25 -18.17
C PHE A 263 -5.07 -4.51 -18.43
N ASN A 264 -5.88 -4.42 -17.38
CA ASN A 264 -7.33 -4.54 -17.45
C ASN A 264 -7.98 -3.39 -16.67
N GLY A 265 -8.61 -2.47 -17.38
CA GLY A 265 -9.34 -1.35 -16.81
C GLY A 265 -10.84 -1.53 -16.93
N LYS A 266 -11.56 -1.44 -15.82
CA LYS A 266 -13.03 -1.47 -15.78
C LYS A 266 -13.58 -0.18 -15.20
N ILE A 267 -14.51 0.46 -15.92
CA ILE A 267 -15.22 1.65 -15.44
C ILE A 267 -16.70 1.29 -15.37
N ILE A 268 -17.31 1.53 -14.23
CA ILE A 268 -18.75 1.40 -13.98
C ILE A 268 -19.29 2.79 -13.74
N VAL A 269 -20.38 3.14 -14.43
CA VAL A 269 -21.05 4.43 -14.28
C VAL A 269 -22.53 4.15 -13.96
N ASP A 270 -23.00 4.60 -12.82
CA ASP A 270 -24.41 4.54 -12.46
C ASP A 270 -25.21 5.59 -13.26
N LYS A 271 -26.49 5.30 -13.49
CA LYS A 271 -27.40 6.15 -14.27
C LYS A 271 -27.95 7.31 -13.42
#